data_545756d5956f5bac71ba396a900a1fd4
#
_entry.id   545756d5956f5bac71ba396a900a1fd4
#
_cell.length_a   1.000
_cell.length_b   1.000
_cell.length_c   1.000
_cell.angle_alpha   90.00
_cell.angle_beta   90.00
_cell.angle_gamma   90.00
#
_symmetry.space_group_name_H-M   'P 1'
#
loop_
_entity.id
_entity.type
_entity.pdbx_description
1 polymer ?
#
loop_
_entity_poly.entity_id
_entity_poly.type
_entity_poly.pdbx_seq_one_letter_code
_entity_poly.pdbx_strand_id
1 'polypeptide(L)'
;MTTKFTKDHEYISVTGPTGTVGITPYAQEQLGDIVFVELPEVGKKLKAGDEAAVVESVKAASEIYAPVSGTITEVNQRLSGEPGLINTDPETDGWIFRIAVDDTSELDGLMDAAAYAELIA
;
A
#
# COMPACT_ATOMS: atom_id res chain seq x y z
N MET A 1 -9.99 11.97 -7.28
CA MET A 1 -9.17 10.94 -6.64
C MET A 1 -10.04 9.73 -6.30
N THR A 2 -9.58 8.54 -6.64
CA THR A 2 -10.30 7.29 -6.38
C THR A 2 -9.47 6.45 -5.43
N THR A 3 -10.08 6.02 -4.32
CA THR A 3 -9.42 5.16 -3.34
C THR A 3 -10.08 3.78 -3.33
N LYS A 4 -9.28 2.75 -3.46
CA LYS A 4 -9.72 1.36 -3.46
C LYS A 4 -8.90 0.56 -2.46
N PHE A 5 -9.38 -0.65 -2.13
CA PHE A 5 -8.79 -1.49 -1.11
C PHE A 5 -8.68 -2.92 -1.58
N THR A 6 -7.67 -3.64 -1.08
CA THR A 6 -7.51 -5.06 -1.36
C THR A 6 -7.94 -5.89 -0.15
N LYS A 7 -8.13 -7.18 -0.38
CA LYS A 7 -8.44 -8.13 0.70
C LYS A 7 -7.25 -8.32 1.66
N ASP A 8 -6.06 -7.90 1.25
CA ASP A 8 -4.85 -7.98 2.07
C ASP A 8 -4.61 -6.69 2.86
N HIS A 9 -5.62 -5.80 2.89
CA HIS A 9 -5.61 -4.56 3.67
C HIS A 9 -4.60 -3.52 3.17
N GLU A 10 -4.42 -3.49 1.85
CA GLU A 10 -3.67 -2.43 1.18
C GLU A 10 -4.67 -1.45 0.58
N TYR A 11 -4.30 -0.17 0.55
CA TYR A 11 -5.09 0.82 -0.18
C TYR A 11 -4.32 1.32 -1.37
N ILE A 12 -5.04 1.83 -2.36
CA ILE A 12 -4.49 2.58 -3.48
C ILE A 12 -5.36 3.80 -3.72
N SER A 13 -4.74 4.98 -3.71
CA SER A 13 -5.42 6.24 -4.03
C SER A 13 -4.90 6.72 -5.37
N VAL A 14 -5.77 6.77 -6.37
CA VAL A 14 -5.38 7.07 -7.76
C VAL A 14 -5.78 8.49 -8.12
N THR A 15 -4.81 9.25 -8.63
CA THR A 15 -5.02 10.58 -9.18
C THR A 15 -4.39 10.57 -10.58
N GLY A 16 -5.22 10.70 -11.62
CA GLY A 16 -4.74 10.53 -12.99
C GLY A 16 -4.19 9.12 -13.19
N PRO A 17 -2.99 8.98 -13.77
CA PRO A 17 -2.38 7.66 -13.99
C PRO A 17 -1.57 7.14 -12.80
N THR A 18 -1.48 7.91 -11.70
CA THR A 18 -0.60 7.57 -10.57
C THR A 18 -1.41 7.12 -9.37
N GLY A 19 -1.03 5.95 -8.81
CA GLY A 19 -1.60 5.44 -7.59
C GLY A 19 -0.62 5.54 -6.42
N THR A 20 -1.08 5.97 -5.26
CA THR A 20 -0.31 5.96 -4.01
C THR A 20 -0.78 4.77 -3.19
N VAL A 21 0.14 3.91 -2.79
CA VAL A 21 -0.15 2.65 -2.12
C VAL A 21 0.43 2.62 -0.71
N GLY A 22 -0.34 2.09 0.21
CA GLY A 22 0.08 1.85 1.58
C GLY A 22 -0.82 0.82 2.22
N ILE A 23 -0.73 0.68 3.53
CA ILE A 23 -1.60 -0.22 4.29
C ILE A 23 -2.65 0.57 5.05
N THR A 24 -3.79 -0.06 5.33
CA THR A 24 -4.91 0.60 5.98
C THR A 24 -4.67 0.77 7.49
N PRO A 25 -5.43 1.65 8.15
CA PRO A 25 -5.39 1.74 9.61
C PRO A 25 -5.66 0.40 10.28
N TYR A 26 -6.55 -0.40 9.73
CA TYR A 26 -6.84 -1.75 10.24
C TYR A 26 -5.59 -2.63 10.19
N ALA A 27 -4.87 -2.61 9.06
CA ALA A 27 -3.68 -3.44 8.88
C ALA A 27 -2.57 -3.07 9.88
N GLN A 28 -2.29 -1.78 10.05
CA GLN A 28 -1.24 -1.35 10.98
C GLN A 28 -1.60 -1.69 12.42
N GLU A 29 -2.87 -1.64 12.77
CA GLU A 29 -3.34 -2.00 14.11
C GLU A 29 -3.11 -3.49 14.37
N GLN A 30 -3.38 -4.33 13.38
CA GLN A 30 -3.16 -5.78 13.49
C GLN A 30 -1.68 -6.13 13.58
N LEU A 31 -0.83 -5.39 12.88
CA LEU A 31 0.62 -5.63 12.88
C LEU A 31 1.30 -5.13 14.16
N GLY A 32 0.81 -4.07 14.76
CA GLY A 32 1.46 -3.42 15.89
C GLY A 32 2.56 -2.47 15.41
N ASP A 33 3.52 -2.15 16.28
CA ASP A 33 4.57 -1.17 15.99
C ASP A 33 5.44 -1.60 14.82
N ILE A 34 5.48 -0.77 13.79
CA ILE A 34 6.30 -1.00 12.61
C ILE A 34 7.73 -0.53 12.89
N VAL A 35 8.69 -1.42 12.69
CA VAL A 35 10.09 -1.16 13.01
C VAL A 35 11.00 -1.12 11.80
N PHE A 36 10.56 -1.67 10.66
CA PHE A 36 11.35 -1.67 9.43
C PHE A 36 10.44 -1.79 8.20
N VAL A 37 10.82 -1.11 7.12
CA VAL A 37 10.11 -1.21 5.84
C VAL A 37 11.13 -1.45 4.74
N GLU A 38 10.92 -2.52 3.97
CA GLU A 38 11.71 -2.78 2.77
C GLU A 38 10.96 -2.20 1.59
N LEU A 39 11.51 -1.12 1.00
CA LEU A 39 10.87 -0.40 -0.09
C LEU A 39 11.21 -1.05 -1.44
N PRO A 40 10.28 -0.97 -2.43
CA PRO A 40 10.59 -1.46 -3.77
C PRO A 40 11.56 -0.52 -4.50
N GLU A 41 12.12 -0.99 -5.61
CA GLU A 41 12.99 -0.15 -6.45
C GLU A 41 12.15 0.70 -7.39
N VAL A 42 12.51 1.98 -7.51
CA VAL A 42 11.91 2.87 -8.52
C VAL A 42 12.26 2.33 -9.92
N GLY A 43 11.26 2.29 -10.79
CA GLY A 43 11.42 1.77 -12.15
C GLY A 43 11.05 0.30 -12.29
N LYS A 44 10.82 -0.41 -11.19
CA LYS A 44 10.43 -1.82 -11.24
C LYS A 44 9.01 -1.97 -11.76
N LYS A 45 8.82 -2.90 -12.69
CA LYS A 45 7.50 -3.24 -13.20
C LYS A 45 6.90 -4.37 -12.39
N LEU A 46 5.64 -4.19 -11.99
CA LEU A 46 4.90 -5.17 -11.20
C LEU A 46 3.59 -5.51 -11.89
N LYS A 47 3.13 -6.74 -11.66
CA LYS A 47 1.77 -7.15 -12.01
C LYS A 47 0.95 -7.17 -10.73
N ALA A 48 -0.35 -6.97 -10.87
CA ALA A 48 -1.27 -7.06 -9.73
C ALA A 48 -1.03 -8.39 -9.00
N GLY A 49 -0.84 -8.31 -7.68
CA GLY A 49 -0.56 -9.47 -6.86
C GLY A 49 0.92 -9.79 -6.64
N ASP A 50 1.83 -9.12 -7.35
CA ASP A 50 3.28 -9.31 -7.12
C ASP A 50 3.69 -8.67 -5.80
N GLU A 51 4.71 -9.23 -5.15
CA GLU A 51 5.29 -8.62 -3.96
C GLU A 51 5.93 -7.29 -4.32
N ALA A 52 5.57 -6.23 -3.60
CA ALA A 52 6.09 -4.89 -3.83
C ALA A 52 6.99 -4.43 -2.70
N ALA A 53 6.59 -4.64 -1.46
CA ALA A 53 7.32 -4.16 -0.29
C ALA A 53 7.17 -5.16 0.85
N VAL A 54 7.96 -4.98 1.91
CA VAL A 54 7.80 -5.76 3.15
C VAL A 54 7.77 -4.78 4.31
N VAL A 55 6.82 -5.00 5.22
CA VAL A 55 6.68 -4.21 6.44
C VAL A 55 6.93 -5.15 7.61
N GLU A 56 7.91 -4.81 8.46
CA GLU A 56 8.22 -5.60 9.64
C GLU A 56 7.79 -4.88 10.90
N SER A 57 7.03 -5.60 11.72
CA SER A 57 6.60 -5.10 13.02
C SER A 57 7.33 -5.85 14.13
N VAL A 58 7.08 -5.46 15.37
CA VAL A 58 7.62 -6.18 16.54
C VAL A 58 7.11 -7.61 16.64
N LYS A 59 6.03 -7.94 15.93
CA LYS A 59 5.40 -9.28 15.97
C LYS A 59 5.77 -10.14 14.77
N ALA A 60 5.82 -9.57 13.57
CA ALA A 60 5.91 -10.34 12.33
C ALA A 60 6.33 -9.48 11.14
N ALA A 61 6.71 -10.15 10.05
CA ALA A 61 6.92 -9.51 8.75
C ALA A 61 5.69 -9.76 7.88
N SER A 62 5.30 -8.76 7.10
CA SER A 62 4.15 -8.85 6.20
C SER A 62 4.53 -8.33 4.82
N GLU A 63 4.24 -9.12 3.79
CA GLU A 63 4.46 -8.69 2.41
C GLU A 63 3.33 -7.78 1.97
N ILE A 64 3.68 -6.74 1.21
CA ILE A 64 2.73 -5.81 0.61
C ILE A 64 2.71 -6.10 -0.87
N TYR A 65 1.54 -6.46 -1.39
CA TYR A 65 1.38 -6.82 -2.80
C TYR A 65 0.91 -5.62 -3.61
N ALA A 66 1.27 -5.60 -4.89
CA ALA A 66 0.81 -4.55 -5.79
C ALA A 66 -0.69 -4.71 -6.03
N PRO A 67 -1.50 -3.68 -5.74
CA PRO A 67 -2.96 -3.77 -5.96
C PRO A 67 -3.32 -3.79 -7.44
N VAL A 68 -2.45 -3.22 -8.28
CA VAL A 68 -2.63 -3.13 -9.73
C VAL A 68 -1.29 -3.32 -10.41
N SER A 69 -1.34 -3.56 -11.72
CA SER A 69 -0.12 -3.63 -12.54
C SER A 69 0.38 -2.24 -12.87
N GLY A 70 1.69 -2.07 -12.88
CA GLY A 70 2.29 -0.79 -13.22
C GLY A 70 3.78 -0.74 -12.92
N THR A 71 4.34 0.47 -13.00
CA THR A 71 5.75 0.72 -12.75
C THR A 71 5.91 1.61 -11.51
N ILE A 72 6.80 1.23 -10.62
CA ILE A 72 7.09 2.01 -9.41
C ILE A 72 7.73 3.33 -9.84
N THR A 73 7.10 4.44 -9.47
CA THR A 73 7.59 5.78 -9.81
C THR A 73 8.27 6.49 -8.65
N GLU A 74 7.86 6.16 -7.42
CA GLU A 74 8.37 6.83 -6.24
C GLU A 74 8.22 5.92 -5.01
N VAL A 75 9.12 6.05 -4.05
CA VAL A 75 9.01 5.37 -2.76
C VAL A 75 9.13 6.40 -1.64
N ASN A 76 8.52 6.12 -0.50
CA ASN A 76 8.54 7.03 0.64
C ASN A 76 9.82 6.80 1.46
N GLN A 77 10.87 7.53 1.14
CA GLN A 77 12.17 7.41 1.79
C GLN A 77 12.13 7.71 3.28
N ARG A 78 11.15 8.46 3.75
CA ARG A 78 11.01 8.76 5.18
C ARG A 78 10.82 7.51 6.01
N LEU A 79 10.23 6.45 5.43
CA LEU A 79 9.99 5.21 6.15
C LEU A 79 11.29 4.49 6.53
N SER A 80 12.40 4.77 5.83
CA SER A 80 13.69 4.20 6.17
C SER A 80 14.20 4.66 7.53
N GLY A 81 13.91 5.91 7.91
CA GLY A 81 14.30 6.46 9.20
C GLY A 81 13.16 6.55 10.21
N GLU A 82 11.91 6.55 9.72
CA GLU A 82 10.72 6.73 10.54
C GLU A 82 9.63 5.73 10.17
N PRO A 83 9.88 4.42 10.37
CA PRO A 83 8.87 3.41 9.98
C PRO A 83 7.57 3.55 10.77
N GLY A 84 7.60 4.14 11.94
CA GLY A 84 6.40 4.39 12.75
C GLY A 84 5.39 5.34 12.13
N LEU A 85 5.74 6.04 11.03
CA LEU A 85 4.78 6.85 10.30
C LEU A 85 3.60 6.01 9.79
N ILE A 86 3.85 4.74 9.52
CA ILE A 86 2.78 3.82 9.10
C ILE A 86 1.75 3.65 10.23
N ASN A 87 2.21 3.66 11.48
CA ASN A 87 1.30 3.54 12.62
C ASN A 87 0.51 4.83 12.87
N THR A 88 1.15 5.98 12.74
CA THR A 88 0.53 7.27 13.07
C THR A 88 -0.33 7.80 11.93
N ASP A 89 0.14 7.72 10.69
CA ASP A 89 -0.51 8.29 9.52
C ASP A 89 -0.45 7.35 8.31
N PRO A 90 -1.04 6.16 8.38
CA PRO A 90 -0.88 5.16 7.31
C PRO A 90 -1.42 5.63 5.95
N GLU A 91 -2.42 6.51 5.94
CA GLU A 91 -3.07 6.97 4.71
C GLU A 91 -2.51 8.29 4.18
N THR A 92 -1.64 8.96 4.93
CA THR A 92 -1.05 10.24 4.54
C THR A 92 0.47 10.14 4.54
N ASP A 93 1.13 10.51 5.63
CA ASP A 93 2.61 10.53 5.69
C ASP A 93 3.23 9.14 5.63
N GLY A 94 2.48 8.11 5.96
CA GLY A 94 2.94 6.71 5.98
C GLY A 94 2.71 5.93 4.69
N TRP A 95 2.45 6.61 3.56
CA TRP A 95 2.35 5.90 2.27
C TRP A 95 3.66 5.18 1.96
N ILE A 96 3.58 4.08 1.19
CA ILE A 96 4.76 3.22 0.97
C ILE A 96 5.39 3.47 -0.40
N PHE A 97 4.61 3.39 -1.48
CA PHE A 97 5.14 3.64 -2.82
C PHE A 97 4.09 4.22 -3.74
N ARG A 98 4.53 4.79 -4.85
CA ARG A 98 3.66 5.27 -5.94
C ARG A 98 3.92 4.45 -7.18
N ILE A 99 2.85 4.18 -7.92
CA ILE A 99 2.87 3.33 -9.10
C ILE A 99 2.17 4.03 -10.26
N ALA A 100 2.79 4.01 -11.44
CA ALA A 100 2.13 4.44 -12.67
C ALA A 100 1.25 3.27 -13.13
N VAL A 101 -0.06 3.43 -13.03
CA VAL A 101 -1.03 2.37 -13.28
C VAL A 101 -1.10 2.06 -14.79
N ASP A 102 -0.86 0.81 -15.16
CA ASP A 102 -0.88 0.40 -16.57
C ASP A 102 -2.30 0.37 -17.13
N ASP A 103 -3.24 -0.14 -16.34
CA ASP A 103 -4.62 -0.32 -16.75
C ASP A 103 -5.56 0.01 -15.59
N THR A 104 -6.19 1.18 -15.67
CA THR A 104 -7.08 1.65 -14.61
C THR A 104 -8.32 0.77 -14.43
N SER A 105 -8.65 -0.07 -15.41
CA SER A 105 -9.77 -1.00 -15.27
C SER A 105 -9.51 -2.06 -14.19
N GLU A 106 -8.26 -2.31 -13.83
CA GLU A 106 -7.94 -3.21 -12.73
C GLU A 106 -8.49 -2.71 -11.38
N LEU A 107 -8.72 -1.41 -11.25
CA LEU A 107 -9.31 -0.85 -10.04
C LEU A 107 -10.75 -1.34 -9.82
N ASP A 108 -11.43 -1.72 -10.89
CA ASP A 108 -12.81 -2.20 -10.79
C ASP A 108 -12.93 -3.52 -10.04
N GLY A 109 -11.84 -4.28 -9.99
CA GLY A 109 -11.77 -5.54 -9.25
C GLY A 109 -11.48 -5.38 -7.77
N LEU A 110 -11.20 -4.15 -7.32
CA LEU A 110 -10.88 -3.87 -5.94
C LEU A 110 -12.11 -3.38 -5.19
N MET A 111 -12.05 -3.42 -3.86
CA MET A 111 -13.16 -2.97 -3.02
C MET A 111 -13.16 -1.45 -2.88
N ASP A 112 -14.37 -0.86 -2.87
CA ASP A 112 -14.52 0.52 -2.45
C ASP A 112 -14.53 0.58 -0.90
N ALA A 113 -14.63 1.78 -0.35
CA ALA A 113 -14.59 1.96 1.11
C ALA A 113 -15.72 1.22 1.82
N ALA A 114 -16.91 1.17 1.23
CA ALA A 114 -18.05 0.49 1.85
C ALA A 114 -17.85 -1.02 1.90
N ALA A 115 -17.39 -1.61 0.80
CA ALA A 115 -17.13 -3.05 0.74
C ALA A 115 -15.99 -3.44 1.69
N TYR A 116 -14.95 -2.61 1.75
CA TYR A 116 -13.83 -2.87 2.65
C TYR A 116 -14.26 -2.77 4.11
N ALA A 117 -15.10 -1.80 4.46
CA ALA A 117 -15.60 -1.64 5.82
C ALA A 117 -16.38 -2.89 6.26
N GLU A 118 -17.14 -3.51 5.36
CA GLU A 118 -17.82 -4.77 5.64
C GLU A 118 -16.85 -5.93 5.88
N LEU A 119 -15.76 -5.96 5.14
CA LEU A 119 -14.74 -7.02 5.28
C LEU A 119 -14.11 -7.01 6.67
N ILE A 120 -13.85 -5.83 7.23
CA ILE A 120 -13.16 -5.68 8.52
C ILE A 120 -14.10 -5.49 9.71
N ALA A 121 -15.41 -5.53 9.45
CA ALA A 121 -16.42 -5.39 10.52
C ALA A 121 -16.42 -6.58 11.47
#